data_91ddd08772603e01209e3a26b4c7cbc3
#
_entry.id   91ddd08772603e01209e3a26b4c7cbc3
#
_cell.length_a   1.000
_cell.length_b   1.000
_cell.length_c   1.000
_cell.angle_alpha   90.00
_cell.angle_beta   90.00
_cell.angle_gamma   90.00
#
_symmetry.space_group_name_H-M   'P 1'
#
loop_
_entity.id
_entity.type
_entity.pdbx_description
1 polymer ?
#
loop_
_entity_poly.entity_id
_entity_poly.type
_entity_poly.pdbx_seq_one_letter_code
_entity_poly.pdbx_strand_id
1 'polypeptide(L)'
;MNILLISPNTLVVPYPVYPIGLDYVAGSVSSRHEVRIADLNVLSLENLKEMLHDFSPAIIGLSCRNIDNTEAGDSLHFIDQYKTLVSWLRSCSKALIVCGGSGFTIMPEQILSALGADYGIVGEGERFSLLVNAVEKGLDPARIAGVISPTGKQAPEPWYGESVRLFQKDASYNRFYLDRGGMLNLQSKRGCSFNCIYCPYPYIEGRKHRLIEPEKVAQMALELEGAGAKYFFITDSAFNSDIDHSLAVAKAFTVAGVSIPWGGFFAPVRHPASYFSKMADSGLAHVEFGTESLSASMLRTYHKPFAVGDVFTAHQQAIDAGLHAAHYFLMGGPGESAATVTESLDNIENLRKTVLFFFIGIRIYPRTALYSIALDEGKITTDTNLLEPVFYQADNIGREAIEDLVSTRVGNRINCVVGSGGSMGAATVSRMHDRGYTGPLWEYLIR
;
A
#
# COMPACT_ATOMS: atom_id res chain seq x y z
N MET A 1 20.56 21.05 -10.26
CA MET A 1 19.71 21.58 -9.15
C MET A 1 19.75 20.60 -8.01
N ASN A 2 19.55 21.10 -6.79
CA ASN A 2 19.38 20.29 -5.60
C ASN A 2 17.88 19.96 -5.41
N ILE A 3 17.57 18.70 -5.17
CA ILE A 3 16.21 18.18 -5.05
C ILE A 3 16.11 17.39 -3.76
N LEU A 4 15.15 17.75 -2.90
CA LEU A 4 14.88 17.05 -1.65
C LEU A 4 13.56 16.29 -1.77
N LEU A 5 13.59 14.97 -1.58
CA LEU A 5 12.41 14.13 -1.54
C LEU A 5 12.10 13.79 -0.08
N ILE A 6 10.86 14.04 0.36
CA ILE A 6 10.46 13.85 1.76
C ILE A 6 9.44 12.73 1.86
N SER A 7 9.71 11.76 2.73
CA SER A 7 8.75 10.78 3.24
C SER A 7 8.15 11.30 4.56
N PRO A 8 6.93 11.83 4.57
CA PRO A 8 6.31 12.36 5.78
C PRO A 8 5.53 11.30 6.57
N ASN A 9 5.52 10.06 6.12
CA ASN A 9 4.72 9.00 6.73
C ASN A 9 5.38 8.50 8.02
N THR A 10 4.69 8.68 9.14
CA THR A 10 5.14 8.26 10.47
C THR A 10 4.33 7.07 11.03
N LEU A 11 3.52 6.43 10.19
CA LEU A 11 2.77 5.22 10.59
C LEU A 11 3.73 4.02 10.66
N VAL A 12 3.92 3.50 11.85
CA VAL A 12 4.89 2.42 12.15
C VAL A 12 4.23 1.11 12.60
N VAL A 13 2.91 1.06 12.65
CA VAL A 13 2.13 -0.08 13.12
C VAL A 13 1.42 -0.74 11.94
N PRO A 14 1.42 -2.07 11.82
CA PRO A 14 2.11 -3.08 12.65
C PRO A 14 3.62 -3.09 12.47
N TYR A 15 4.13 -2.57 11.36
CA TYR A 15 5.55 -2.34 11.07
C TYR A 15 5.71 -1.14 10.15
N PRO A 16 6.85 -0.43 10.21
CA PRO A 16 7.07 0.69 9.32
C PRO A 16 7.27 0.20 7.88
N VAL A 17 6.61 0.86 6.93
CA VAL A 17 6.70 0.53 5.51
C VAL A 17 7.70 1.45 4.83
N TYR A 18 8.75 0.86 4.26
CA TYR A 18 9.81 1.56 3.53
C TYR A 18 9.25 2.41 2.38
N PRO A 19 9.71 3.65 2.17
CA PRO A 19 9.18 4.56 1.17
C PRO A 19 9.67 4.25 -0.26
N ILE A 20 9.43 3.04 -0.75
CA ILE A 20 9.90 2.52 -2.05
C ILE A 20 9.58 3.46 -3.24
N GLY A 21 8.47 4.18 -3.19
CA GLY A 21 8.09 5.13 -4.25
C GLY A 21 9.12 6.25 -4.44
N LEU A 22 9.82 6.65 -3.37
CA LEU A 22 10.86 7.69 -3.47
C LEU A 22 12.13 7.17 -4.15
N ASP A 23 12.44 5.87 -4.04
CA ASP A 23 13.56 5.27 -4.79
C ASP A 23 13.32 5.35 -6.31
N TYR A 24 12.07 5.11 -6.75
CA TYR A 24 11.70 5.22 -8.16
C TYR A 24 11.67 6.67 -8.64
N VAL A 25 11.19 7.60 -7.82
CA VAL A 25 11.25 9.04 -8.13
C VAL A 25 12.70 9.50 -8.24
N ALA A 26 13.55 9.14 -7.29
CA ALA A 26 14.97 9.46 -7.31
C ALA A 26 15.67 8.85 -8.53
N GLY A 27 15.40 7.59 -8.85
CA GLY A 27 15.95 6.90 -10.02
C GLY A 27 15.53 7.47 -11.36
N SER A 28 14.40 8.17 -11.41
CA SER A 28 13.94 8.85 -12.65
C SER A 28 14.67 10.18 -12.93
N VAL A 29 15.28 10.78 -11.91
CA VAL A 29 15.93 12.08 -12.04
C VAL A 29 17.34 11.92 -12.64
N SER A 30 17.69 12.77 -13.60
CA SER A 30 19.01 12.77 -14.22
C SER A 30 20.14 12.97 -13.20
N SER A 31 21.21 12.23 -13.33
CA SER A 31 22.42 12.31 -12.48
C SER A 31 23.12 13.69 -12.45
N ARG A 32 22.74 14.61 -13.32
CA ARG A 32 23.20 16.02 -13.26
C ARG A 32 22.56 16.81 -12.11
N HIS A 33 21.52 16.28 -11.48
CA HIS A 33 20.88 16.85 -10.30
C HIS A 33 21.29 16.06 -9.05
N GLU A 34 21.49 16.76 -7.94
CA GLU A 34 21.71 16.10 -6.65
C GLU A 34 20.36 15.85 -5.99
N VAL A 35 20.07 14.58 -5.67
CA VAL A 35 18.83 14.15 -5.02
C VAL A 35 19.15 13.61 -3.63
N ARG A 36 18.46 14.13 -2.61
CA ARG A 36 18.50 13.60 -1.24
C ARG A 36 17.12 13.16 -0.81
N ILE A 37 17.05 12.12 0.02
CA ILE A 37 15.81 11.63 0.63
C ILE A 37 15.85 11.94 2.11
N ALA A 38 14.79 12.59 2.61
CA ALA A 38 14.54 12.84 4.02
C ALA A 38 13.35 11.99 4.48
N ASP A 39 13.57 11.12 5.46
CA ASP A 39 12.52 10.27 6.03
C ASP A 39 12.19 10.76 7.45
N LEU A 40 10.96 11.20 7.67
CA LEU A 40 10.50 11.74 8.96
C LEU A 40 10.25 10.67 10.02
N ASN A 41 10.41 9.38 9.70
CA ASN A 41 10.56 8.35 10.72
C ASN A 41 11.91 8.43 11.43
N VAL A 42 12.90 9.07 10.82
CA VAL A 42 14.28 9.12 11.28
C VAL A 42 14.76 10.53 11.58
N LEU A 43 14.34 11.49 10.77
CA LEU A 43 14.76 12.90 10.90
C LEU A 43 13.78 13.69 11.75
N SER A 44 14.30 14.42 12.75
CA SER A 44 13.53 15.46 13.43
C SER A 44 13.32 16.67 12.53
N LEU A 45 12.37 17.53 12.87
CA LEU A 45 12.15 18.78 12.14
C LEU A 45 13.36 19.73 12.24
N GLU A 46 14.11 19.70 13.34
CA GLU A 46 15.34 20.46 13.52
C GLU A 46 16.39 20.01 12.50
N ASN A 47 16.66 18.71 12.41
CA ASN A 47 17.63 18.15 11.46
C ASN A 47 17.17 18.39 10.01
N LEU A 48 15.88 18.32 9.74
CA LEU A 48 15.33 18.67 8.43
C LEU A 48 15.56 20.15 8.10
N LYS A 49 15.45 21.06 9.09
CA LYS A 49 15.72 22.47 8.90
C LYS A 49 17.19 22.75 8.57
N GLU A 50 18.11 22.07 9.26
CA GLU A 50 19.55 22.13 8.96
C GLU A 50 19.80 21.63 7.54
N MET A 51 19.22 20.47 7.18
CA MET A 51 19.34 19.93 5.81
C MET A 51 18.81 20.89 4.75
N LEU A 52 17.66 21.55 4.99
CA LEU A 52 17.11 22.57 4.08
C LEU A 52 18.05 23.76 3.89
N HIS A 53 18.66 24.23 4.98
CA HIS A 53 19.61 25.31 4.95
C HIS A 53 20.87 24.95 4.17
N ASP A 54 21.50 23.82 4.50
CA ASP A 54 22.79 23.40 3.94
C ASP A 54 22.68 22.93 2.49
N PHE A 55 21.60 22.21 2.18
CA PHE A 55 21.39 21.66 0.85
C PHE A 55 20.75 22.67 -0.10
N SER A 56 19.99 23.64 0.41
CA SER A 56 19.31 24.68 -0.35
C SER A 56 18.55 24.13 -1.57
N PRO A 57 17.55 23.24 -1.40
CA PRO A 57 16.87 22.60 -2.51
C PRO A 57 16.10 23.62 -3.36
N ALA A 58 16.14 23.45 -4.68
CA ALA A 58 15.28 24.20 -5.61
C ALA A 58 13.87 23.60 -5.69
N ILE A 59 13.77 22.29 -5.48
CA ILE A 59 12.51 21.54 -5.51
C ILE A 59 12.45 20.61 -4.30
N ILE A 60 11.28 20.57 -3.64
CA ILE A 60 10.95 19.63 -2.58
C ILE A 60 9.81 18.74 -3.09
N GLY A 61 10.05 17.43 -3.21
CA GLY A 61 9.03 16.43 -3.52
C GLY A 61 8.46 15.83 -2.23
N LEU A 62 7.15 15.89 -2.02
CA LEU A 62 6.47 15.36 -0.85
C LEU A 62 5.65 14.11 -1.21
N SER A 63 5.97 12.96 -0.60
CA SER A 63 5.29 11.70 -0.85
C SER A 63 4.06 11.52 0.04
N CYS A 64 2.89 11.93 -0.43
CA CYS A 64 1.61 11.69 0.26
C CYS A 64 1.14 10.24 -0.05
N ARG A 65 1.74 9.23 0.61
CA ARG A 65 1.43 7.82 0.37
C ARG A 65 0.05 7.44 0.89
N ASN A 66 -0.27 7.81 2.12
CA ASN A 66 -1.54 7.53 2.77
C ASN A 66 -2.31 8.84 2.99
N ILE A 67 -3.63 8.80 2.87
CA ILE A 67 -4.52 9.90 3.28
C ILE A 67 -5.18 9.60 4.62
N ASP A 68 -5.41 8.33 4.91
CA ASP A 68 -5.92 7.80 6.17
C ASP A 68 -5.40 6.37 6.40
N ASN A 69 -5.78 5.75 7.53
CA ASN A 69 -5.44 4.36 7.86
C ASN A 69 -6.48 3.34 7.38
N THR A 70 -7.52 3.77 6.65
CA THR A 70 -8.62 2.93 6.15
C THR A 70 -9.42 2.17 7.22
N GLU A 71 -9.33 2.55 8.47
CA GLU A 71 -9.97 1.88 9.60
C GLU A 71 -11.11 2.74 10.18
N ALA A 72 -12.34 2.22 10.15
CA ALA A 72 -13.53 2.98 10.56
C ALA A 72 -13.63 3.18 12.08
N GLY A 73 -13.02 2.28 12.89
CA GLY A 73 -13.10 2.31 14.35
C GLY A 73 -12.11 3.22 15.05
N ASP A 74 -10.91 3.29 14.48
CA ASP A 74 -9.79 4.11 14.99
C ASP A 74 -9.20 4.86 13.80
N SER A 75 -10.02 5.75 13.23
CA SER A 75 -9.68 6.45 12.00
C SER A 75 -8.61 7.51 12.24
N LEU A 76 -7.45 7.32 11.60
CA LEU A 76 -6.38 8.30 11.51
C LEU A 76 -6.36 8.89 10.12
N HIS A 77 -6.27 10.21 9.99
CA HIS A 77 -6.08 10.86 8.70
C HIS A 77 -4.84 11.77 8.73
N PHE A 78 -4.18 11.90 7.59
CA PHE A 78 -2.84 12.51 7.53
C PHE A 78 -2.82 13.86 6.83
N ILE A 79 -3.94 14.32 6.27
CA ILE A 79 -3.99 15.56 5.48
C ILE A 79 -3.58 16.78 6.32
N ASP A 80 -4.03 16.88 7.56
CA ASP A 80 -3.66 18.02 8.43
C ASP A 80 -2.17 17.99 8.81
N GLN A 81 -1.60 16.80 8.98
CA GLN A 81 -0.16 16.64 9.21
C GLN A 81 0.64 17.13 7.99
N TYR A 82 0.22 16.74 6.77
CA TYR A 82 0.85 17.18 5.53
C TYR A 82 0.70 18.69 5.34
N LYS A 83 -0.47 19.26 5.64
CA LYS A 83 -0.73 20.70 5.60
C LYS A 83 0.19 21.46 6.56
N THR A 84 0.33 20.98 7.78
CA THR A 84 1.23 21.55 8.78
C THR A 84 2.68 21.50 8.30
N LEU A 85 3.12 20.36 7.75
CA LEU A 85 4.45 20.20 7.22
C LEU A 85 4.72 21.14 6.03
N VAL A 86 3.80 21.26 5.07
CA VAL A 86 3.94 22.16 3.92
C VAL A 86 4.03 23.62 4.38
N SER A 87 3.19 24.04 5.34
CA SER A 87 3.24 25.37 5.90
C SER A 87 4.59 25.66 6.58
N TRP A 88 5.12 24.68 7.31
CA TRP A 88 6.43 24.78 7.94
C TRP A 88 7.55 24.83 6.89
N LEU A 89 7.54 23.98 5.85
CA LEU A 89 8.50 24.01 4.75
C LEU A 89 8.53 25.38 4.05
N ARG A 90 7.36 26.00 3.84
CA ARG A 90 7.25 27.36 3.28
C ARG A 90 7.92 28.41 4.17
N SER A 91 7.89 28.24 5.49
CA SER A 91 8.58 29.16 6.41
C SER A 91 10.11 29.02 6.41
N CYS A 92 10.62 27.83 6.01
CA CYS A 92 12.04 27.50 6.03
C CYS A 92 12.72 27.57 4.65
N SER A 93 11.95 27.48 3.55
CA SER A 93 12.50 27.37 2.18
C SER A 93 11.63 28.08 1.15
N LYS A 94 12.29 28.56 0.08
CA LYS A 94 11.64 29.10 -1.12
C LYS A 94 11.52 28.05 -2.25
N ALA A 95 11.88 26.81 -1.98
CA ALA A 95 11.79 25.72 -2.95
C ALA A 95 10.35 25.53 -3.47
N LEU A 96 10.23 25.10 -4.73
CA LEU A 96 8.96 24.62 -5.26
C LEU A 96 8.55 23.35 -4.52
N ILE A 97 7.31 23.28 -4.03
CA ILE A 97 6.78 22.11 -3.35
C ILE A 97 5.90 21.30 -4.32
N VAL A 98 6.28 20.06 -4.56
CA VAL A 98 5.62 19.13 -5.47
C VAL A 98 5.08 17.94 -4.69
N CYS A 99 3.77 17.75 -4.67
CA CYS A 99 3.14 16.60 -4.01
C CYS A 99 2.94 15.44 -4.99
N GLY A 100 3.02 14.22 -4.50
CA GLY A 100 2.77 13.01 -5.27
C GLY A 100 2.51 11.81 -4.36
N GLY A 101 2.46 10.63 -4.96
CA GLY A 101 2.25 9.37 -4.25
C GLY A 101 0.84 8.80 -4.42
N SER A 102 0.64 7.57 -3.92
CA SER A 102 -0.61 6.83 -4.09
C SER A 102 -1.80 7.55 -3.46
N GLY A 103 -1.66 8.05 -2.22
CA GLY A 103 -2.72 8.81 -1.55
C GLY A 103 -3.05 10.12 -2.29
N PHE A 104 -2.02 10.87 -2.73
CA PHE A 104 -2.23 12.07 -3.54
C PHE A 104 -3.04 11.78 -4.81
N THR A 105 -2.74 10.69 -5.51
CA THR A 105 -3.38 10.30 -6.77
C THR A 105 -4.87 10.00 -6.62
N ILE A 106 -5.34 9.64 -5.42
CA ILE A 106 -6.75 9.37 -5.16
C ILE A 106 -7.61 10.63 -5.28
N MET A 107 -7.15 11.76 -4.72
CA MET A 107 -7.87 13.04 -4.68
C MET A 107 -6.92 14.21 -4.96
N PRO A 108 -6.33 14.28 -6.16
CA PRO A 108 -5.19 15.16 -6.41
C PRO A 108 -5.52 16.65 -6.31
N GLU A 109 -6.66 17.10 -6.84
CA GLU A 109 -7.03 18.51 -6.80
C GLU A 109 -7.35 18.98 -5.39
N GLN A 110 -8.10 18.18 -4.64
CA GLN A 110 -8.48 18.48 -3.26
C GLN A 110 -7.25 18.53 -2.34
N ILE A 111 -6.34 17.55 -2.49
CA ILE A 111 -5.11 17.50 -1.68
C ILE A 111 -4.17 18.65 -2.07
N LEU A 112 -3.97 18.92 -3.37
CA LEU A 112 -3.15 20.04 -3.82
C LEU A 112 -3.63 21.36 -3.21
N SER A 113 -4.95 21.61 -3.27
CA SER A 113 -5.58 22.81 -2.71
C SER A 113 -5.43 22.86 -1.18
N ALA A 114 -5.70 21.74 -0.48
CA ALA A 114 -5.61 21.69 0.97
C ALA A 114 -4.19 21.94 1.50
N LEU A 115 -3.18 21.45 0.78
CA LEU A 115 -1.78 21.60 1.16
C LEU A 115 -1.16 22.95 0.73
N GLY A 116 -1.71 23.62 -0.26
CA GLY A 116 -1.11 24.83 -0.84
C GLY A 116 0.24 24.57 -1.51
N ALA A 117 0.41 23.39 -2.11
CA ALA A 117 1.62 23.05 -2.87
C ALA A 117 1.59 23.67 -4.28
N ASP A 118 2.76 23.82 -4.92
CA ASP A 118 2.86 24.47 -6.23
C ASP A 118 2.40 23.53 -7.36
N TYR A 119 2.79 22.26 -7.25
CA TYR A 119 2.45 21.24 -8.24
C TYR A 119 2.08 19.92 -7.58
N GLY A 120 1.36 19.09 -8.33
CA GLY A 120 1.07 17.71 -7.97
C GLY A 120 1.29 16.76 -9.13
N ILE A 121 1.74 15.54 -8.83
CA ILE A 121 1.94 14.46 -9.80
C ILE A 121 0.92 13.37 -9.56
N VAL A 122 0.09 13.11 -10.57
CA VAL A 122 -0.97 12.10 -10.56
C VAL A 122 -0.45 10.83 -11.23
N GLY A 123 -0.59 9.70 -10.56
CA GLY A 123 -0.14 8.39 -11.07
C GLY A 123 1.36 8.17 -10.90
N GLU A 124 2.05 7.91 -12.01
CA GLU A 124 3.46 7.52 -12.01
C GLU A 124 4.39 8.63 -11.50
N GLY A 125 5.11 8.33 -10.41
CA GLY A 125 6.02 9.28 -9.76
C GLY A 125 7.21 9.68 -10.64
N GLU A 126 7.57 8.86 -11.62
CA GLU A 126 8.67 9.13 -12.58
C GLU A 126 8.44 10.38 -13.44
N ARG A 127 7.18 10.86 -13.55
CA ARG A 127 6.84 12.15 -14.16
C ARG A 127 7.53 13.33 -13.47
N PHE A 128 7.99 13.13 -12.25
CA PHE A 128 8.76 14.12 -11.52
C PHE A 128 10.02 14.53 -12.30
N SER A 129 10.65 13.63 -13.03
CA SER A 129 11.80 13.94 -13.89
C SER A 129 11.45 14.91 -15.01
N LEU A 130 10.25 14.80 -15.59
CA LEU A 130 9.77 15.72 -16.61
C LEU A 130 9.50 17.11 -16.01
N LEU A 131 8.92 17.17 -14.79
CA LEU A 131 8.71 18.41 -14.06
C LEU A 131 10.04 19.09 -13.75
N VAL A 132 11.02 18.35 -13.23
CA VAL A 132 12.38 18.87 -12.95
C VAL A 132 13.01 19.47 -14.20
N ASN A 133 12.90 18.78 -15.33
CA ASN A 133 13.42 19.27 -16.62
C ASN A 133 12.68 20.53 -17.12
N ALA A 134 11.38 20.64 -16.89
CA ALA A 134 10.61 21.82 -17.27
C ALA A 134 11.00 23.03 -16.41
N VAL A 135 11.11 22.86 -15.09
CA VAL A 135 11.58 23.91 -14.17
C VAL A 135 12.97 24.40 -14.54
N GLU A 136 13.90 23.49 -14.82
CA GLU A 136 15.28 23.85 -15.24
C GLU A 136 15.31 24.70 -16.51
N LYS A 137 14.38 24.44 -17.44
CA LYS A 137 14.27 25.16 -18.71
C LYS A 137 13.37 26.41 -18.63
N GLY A 138 12.82 26.73 -17.47
CA GLY A 138 11.89 27.84 -17.30
C GLY A 138 10.54 27.62 -18.03
N LEU A 139 10.17 26.35 -18.30
CA LEU A 139 8.90 25.97 -18.89
C LEU A 139 7.85 25.72 -17.81
N ASP A 140 6.58 25.88 -18.16
CA ASP A 140 5.47 25.60 -17.23
C ASP A 140 5.24 24.11 -17.07
N PRO A 141 5.49 23.52 -15.86
CA PRO A 141 5.26 22.09 -15.61
C PRO A 141 3.78 21.66 -15.72
N ALA A 142 2.82 22.58 -15.56
CA ALA A 142 1.38 22.26 -15.68
C ALA A 142 0.95 21.82 -17.10
N ARG A 143 1.85 21.93 -18.09
CA ARG A 143 1.64 21.41 -19.44
C ARG A 143 2.00 19.94 -19.59
N ILE A 144 2.58 19.32 -18.59
CA ILE A 144 2.98 17.91 -18.62
C ILE A 144 1.78 17.04 -18.25
N ALA A 145 1.52 15.99 -19.03
CA ALA A 145 0.45 15.04 -18.73
C ALA A 145 0.63 14.41 -17.33
N GLY A 146 -0.41 14.47 -16.49
CA GLY A 146 -0.39 14.01 -15.11
C GLY A 146 0.23 15.00 -14.11
N VAL A 147 0.63 16.20 -14.54
CA VAL A 147 0.99 17.29 -13.62
C VAL A 147 -0.20 18.23 -13.45
N ILE A 148 -0.48 18.59 -12.21
CA ILE A 148 -1.50 19.57 -11.86
C ILE A 148 -0.90 20.74 -11.07
N SER A 149 -1.50 21.90 -11.19
CA SER A 149 -1.20 23.13 -10.43
C SER A 149 -2.49 23.81 -10.03
N PRO A 150 -2.46 24.84 -9.16
CA PRO A 150 -3.66 25.63 -8.81
C PRO A 150 -4.35 26.28 -10.04
N THR A 151 -3.62 26.52 -11.13
CA THR A 151 -4.09 27.23 -12.33
C THR A 151 -4.29 26.34 -13.55
N GLY A 152 -3.86 25.08 -13.52
CA GLY A 152 -3.97 24.21 -14.67
C GLY A 152 -3.73 22.73 -14.36
N LYS A 153 -4.27 21.87 -15.19
CA LYS A 153 -4.08 20.43 -15.09
C LYS A 153 -4.07 19.78 -16.47
N GLN A 154 -3.26 18.73 -16.61
CA GLN A 154 -3.30 17.82 -17.74
C GLN A 154 -3.65 16.42 -17.25
N ALA A 155 -4.58 15.76 -17.93
CA ALA A 155 -4.95 14.39 -17.59
C ALA A 155 -3.71 13.47 -17.65
N PRO A 156 -3.58 12.51 -16.73
CA PRO A 156 -2.47 11.57 -16.79
C PRO A 156 -2.62 10.65 -18.01
N GLU A 157 -1.52 10.49 -18.73
CA GLU A 157 -1.39 9.50 -19.79
C GLU A 157 -0.69 8.24 -19.25
N PRO A 158 -0.78 7.08 -19.91
CA PRO A 158 0.02 5.93 -19.55
C PRO A 158 1.53 6.28 -19.53
N TRP A 159 2.24 5.78 -18.55
CA TRP A 159 3.69 5.94 -18.48
C TRP A 159 4.36 4.87 -19.33
N TYR A 160 5.16 5.31 -20.31
CA TYR A 160 5.92 4.43 -21.20
C TYR A 160 7.44 4.57 -20.99
N GLY A 161 7.86 5.44 -20.07
CA GLY A 161 9.25 5.58 -19.70
C GLY A 161 9.76 4.42 -18.85
N GLU A 162 11.05 4.31 -18.75
CA GLU A 162 11.70 3.34 -17.89
C GLU A 162 11.41 3.66 -16.40
N SER A 163 11.18 2.63 -15.59
CA SER A 163 11.05 2.74 -14.13
C SER A 163 12.30 2.14 -13.49
N VAL A 164 13.22 3.00 -13.09
CA VAL A 164 14.48 2.62 -12.45
C VAL A 164 14.37 2.88 -10.96
N ARG A 165 14.63 1.86 -10.15
CA ARG A 165 14.76 2.02 -8.70
C ARG A 165 16.19 2.45 -8.35
N LEU A 166 16.33 3.56 -7.64
CA LEU A 166 17.58 3.98 -7.05
C LEU A 166 17.57 3.65 -5.55
N PHE A 167 17.87 2.42 -5.21
CA PHE A 167 17.97 2.00 -3.82
C PHE A 167 19.34 2.41 -3.23
N GLN A 168 19.33 3.23 -2.19
CA GLN A 168 20.55 3.70 -1.51
C GLN A 168 20.89 2.72 -0.37
N LYS A 169 21.69 1.69 -0.67
CA LYS A 169 22.02 0.61 0.26
C LYS A 169 22.55 1.11 1.62
N ASP A 170 23.38 2.13 1.61
CA ASP A 170 24.07 2.66 2.81
C ASP A 170 23.31 3.85 3.44
N ALA A 171 22.09 4.14 3.02
CA ALA A 171 21.31 5.21 3.61
C ALA A 171 20.99 4.94 5.09
N SER A 172 21.25 5.94 5.93
CA SER A 172 21.09 5.81 7.39
C SER A 172 19.66 5.47 7.81
N TYR A 173 18.65 5.88 7.03
CA TYR A 173 17.25 5.58 7.31
C TYR A 173 16.89 4.10 7.10
N ASN A 174 17.65 3.32 6.30
CA ASN A 174 17.41 1.89 6.12
C ASN A 174 17.42 1.15 7.44
N ARG A 175 18.35 1.54 8.35
CA ARG A 175 18.49 0.91 9.67
C ARG A 175 17.20 1.00 10.49
N PHE A 176 16.46 2.09 10.39
CA PHE A 176 15.18 2.24 11.08
C PHE A 176 14.20 1.12 10.73
N TYR A 177 14.10 0.75 9.45
CA TYR A 177 13.23 -0.33 8.97
C TYR A 177 13.79 -1.71 9.31
N LEU A 178 15.09 -1.88 9.19
CA LEU A 178 15.78 -3.14 9.51
C LEU A 178 15.71 -3.49 11.00
N ASP A 179 15.82 -2.50 11.89
CA ASP A 179 15.71 -2.69 13.33
C ASP A 179 14.23 -2.92 13.79
N ARG A 180 13.25 -2.65 12.93
CA ARG A 180 11.79 -2.78 13.21
C ARG A 180 11.11 -3.77 12.29
N GLY A 181 11.47 -5.03 12.39
CA GLY A 181 10.91 -6.11 11.59
C GLY A 181 11.85 -6.68 10.53
N GLY A 182 13.02 -6.07 10.30
CA GLY A 182 14.00 -6.55 9.33
C GLY A 182 13.52 -6.52 7.88
N MET A 183 12.44 -5.78 7.61
CA MET A 183 11.75 -5.82 6.32
C MET A 183 12.04 -4.61 5.46
N LEU A 184 12.30 -4.86 4.18
CA LEU A 184 12.27 -3.86 3.12
C LEU A 184 11.25 -4.27 2.05
N ASN A 185 10.87 -3.32 1.20
CA ASN A 185 9.83 -3.54 0.21
C ASN A 185 10.37 -3.72 -1.20
N LEU A 186 9.68 -4.56 -1.98
CA LEU A 186 9.95 -4.85 -3.38
C LEU A 186 8.68 -4.68 -4.19
N GLN A 187 8.80 -4.32 -5.47
CA GLN A 187 7.70 -4.28 -6.43
C GLN A 187 8.09 -5.08 -7.66
N SER A 188 7.22 -5.99 -8.11
CA SER A 188 7.47 -6.81 -9.30
C SER A 188 6.70 -6.34 -10.53
N LYS A 189 5.60 -5.62 -10.29
CA LYS A 189 4.76 -5.03 -11.34
C LYS A 189 3.93 -3.88 -10.81
N ARG A 190 3.36 -3.11 -11.70
CA ARG A 190 2.34 -2.09 -11.42
C ARG A 190 1.07 -2.38 -12.19
N GLY A 191 -0.05 -1.86 -11.67
CA GLY A 191 -1.36 -2.06 -12.23
C GLY A 191 -2.10 -3.26 -11.65
N CYS A 192 -3.43 -3.20 -11.69
CA CYS A 192 -4.31 -4.28 -11.23
C CYS A 192 -5.46 -4.47 -12.22
N SER A 193 -5.59 -5.67 -12.77
CA SER A 193 -6.64 -6.03 -13.73
C SER A 193 -7.99 -6.30 -13.08
N PHE A 194 -8.05 -6.42 -11.74
CA PHE A 194 -9.29 -6.68 -11.02
C PHE A 194 -10.19 -5.45 -10.96
N ASN A 195 -11.49 -5.67 -10.75
CA ASN A 195 -12.50 -4.63 -10.76
C ASN A 195 -13.27 -4.55 -9.42
N CYS A 196 -12.58 -4.73 -8.30
CA CYS A 196 -13.20 -4.65 -6.98
C CYS A 196 -13.86 -3.28 -6.78
N ILE A 197 -15.11 -3.26 -6.30
CA ILE A 197 -15.95 -2.04 -6.28
C ILE A 197 -15.39 -0.90 -5.43
N TYR A 198 -14.62 -1.21 -4.39
CA TYR A 198 -14.09 -0.26 -3.41
C TYR A 198 -12.67 0.21 -3.70
N CYS A 199 -11.96 -0.44 -4.64
CA CYS A 199 -10.51 -0.33 -4.76
C CYS A 199 -10.09 0.85 -5.66
N PRO A 200 -9.25 1.78 -5.17
CA PRO A 200 -8.73 2.89 -5.97
C PRO A 200 -7.50 2.52 -6.82
N TYR A 201 -6.89 1.34 -6.64
CA TYR A 201 -5.66 0.94 -7.34
C TYR A 201 -5.71 1.05 -8.87
N PRO A 202 -6.83 0.72 -9.54
CA PRO A 202 -6.96 0.94 -10.99
C PRO A 202 -6.81 2.42 -11.43
N TYR A 203 -7.01 3.36 -10.52
CA TYR A 203 -6.79 4.80 -10.75
C TYR A 203 -5.38 5.25 -10.36
N ILE A 204 -4.75 4.57 -9.40
CA ILE A 204 -3.40 4.88 -8.92
C ILE A 204 -2.36 4.34 -9.91
N GLU A 205 -2.47 3.05 -10.26
CA GLU A 205 -1.46 2.34 -11.06
C GLU A 205 -1.97 1.91 -12.45
N GLY A 206 -3.26 2.12 -12.74
CA GLY A 206 -3.88 1.69 -13.99
C GLY A 206 -4.37 0.23 -13.96
N ARG A 207 -5.14 -0.13 -15.01
CA ARG A 207 -5.77 -1.47 -15.12
C ARG A 207 -4.89 -2.50 -15.86
N LYS A 208 -3.90 -2.04 -16.63
CA LYS A 208 -2.98 -2.92 -17.35
C LYS A 208 -1.73 -3.17 -16.53
N HIS A 209 -1.32 -4.41 -16.45
CA HIS A 209 -0.06 -4.75 -15.82
C HIS A 209 1.13 -4.14 -16.60
N ARG A 210 2.06 -3.57 -15.87
CA ARG A 210 3.39 -3.19 -16.33
C ARG A 210 4.38 -4.01 -15.53
N LEU A 211 4.90 -5.03 -16.17
CA LEU A 211 5.74 -6.05 -15.56
C LEU A 211 7.19 -5.56 -15.51
N ILE A 212 7.86 -5.78 -14.41
CA ILE A 212 9.32 -5.63 -14.30
C ILE A 212 9.93 -6.99 -14.67
N GLU A 213 10.99 -6.99 -15.46
CA GLU A 213 11.67 -8.22 -15.86
C GLU A 213 12.06 -9.04 -14.61
N PRO A 214 11.75 -10.36 -14.57
CA PRO A 214 11.98 -11.19 -13.39
C PRO A 214 13.41 -11.17 -12.87
N GLU A 215 14.39 -11.10 -13.76
CA GLU A 215 15.82 -11.00 -13.41
C GLU A 215 16.15 -9.69 -12.72
N LYS A 216 15.53 -8.57 -13.15
CA LYS A 216 15.68 -7.27 -12.47
C LYS A 216 15.03 -7.30 -11.08
N VAL A 217 13.88 -7.96 -10.94
CA VAL A 217 13.22 -8.14 -9.63
C VAL A 217 14.12 -8.95 -8.70
N ALA A 218 14.73 -10.02 -9.18
CA ALA A 218 15.66 -10.84 -8.39
C ALA A 218 16.93 -10.06 -8.01
N GLN A 219 17.46 -9.24 -8.90
CA GLN A 219 18.61 -8.38 -8.61
C GLN A 219 18.27 -7.37 -7.50
N MET A 220 17.10 -6.73 -7.57
CA MET A 220 16.64 -5.84 -6.50
C MET A 220 16.48 -6.59 -5.16
N ALA A 221 15.99 -7.83 -5.16
CA ALA A 221 15.91 -8.63 -3.93
C ALA A 221 17.29 -8.88 -3.31
N LEU A 222 18.30 -9.21 -4.13
CA LEU A 222 19.69 -9.35 -3.66
C LEU A 222 20.28 -8.05 -3.12
N GLU A 223 19.93 -6.91 -3.69
CA GLU A 223 20.32 -5.59 -3.16
C GLU A 223 19.76 -5.34 -1.77
N LEU A 224 18.47 -5.69 -1.54
CA LEU A 224 17.85 -5.59 -0.22
C LEU A 224 18.51 -6.53 0.78
N GLU A 225 18.76 -7.78 0.39
CA GLU A 225 19.48 -8.76 1.20
C GLU A 225 20.88 -8.27 1.55
N GLY A 226 21.61 -7.75 0.56
CA GLY A 226 22.93 -7.15 0.74
C GLY A 226 22.95 -5.89 1.61
N ALA A 227 21.82 -5.20 1.78
CA ALA A 227 21.66 -4.09 2.72
C ALA A 227 21.33 -4.55 4.15
N GLY A 228 21.20 -5.86 4.37
CA GLY A 228 20.93 -6.46 5.68
C GLY A 228 19.46 -6.78 5.94
N ALA A 229 18.59 -6.71 4.94
CA ALA A 229 17.22 -7.18 5.07
C ALA A 229 17.20 -8.65 5.51
N LYS A 230 16.26 -8.99 6.39
CA LYS A 230 16.01 -10.36 6.86
C LYS A 230 14.74 -10.94 6.25
N TYR A 231 13.98 -10.09 5.60
CA TYR A 231 12.72 -10.39 4.95
C TYR A 231 12.42 -9.28 3.93
N PHE A 232 11.77 -9.57 2.83
CA PHE A 232 11.19 -8.52 1.99
C PHE A 232 9.72 -8.80 1.69
N PHE A 233 8.96 -7.72 1.53
CA PHE A 233 7.54 -7.80 1.21
C PHE A 233 7.28 -7.24 -0.18
N ILE A 234 6.63 -8.02 -1.05
CA ILE A 234 6.23 -7.57 -2.38
C ILE A 234 4.96 -6.75 -2.26
N THR A 235 5.05 -5.47 -2.61
CA THR A 235 3.98 -4.47 -2.44
C THR A 235 3.05 -4.34 -3.65
N ASP A 236 3.06 -5.31 -4.55
CA ASP A 236 2.11 -5.36 -5.65
C ASP A 236 0.67 -5.42 -5.12
N SER A 237 -0.29 -4.82 -5.82
CA SER A 237 -1.71 -4.83 -5.43
C SER A 237 -2.30 -6.24 -5.27
N ALA A 238 -1.83 -7.20 -6.07
CA ALA A 238 -1.99 -8.66 -5.91
C ALA A 238 -0.88 -9.32 -6.73
N PHE A 239 0.07 -9.96 -6.07
CA PHE A 239 1.26 -10.53 -6.71
C PHE A 239 0.89 -11.53 -7.81
N ASN A 240 -0.09 -12.39 -7.55
CA ASN A 240 -0.56 -13.42 -8.46
C ASN A 240 -1.70 -12.98 -9.41
N SER A 241 -1.95 -11.69 -9.58
CA SER A 241 -2.91 -11.22 -10.60
C SER A 241 -2.43 -11.47 -12.03
N ASP A 242 -1.15 -11.79 -12.21
CA ASP A 242 -0.53 -12.38 -13.38
C ASP A 242 0.24 -13.62 -12.93
N ILE A 243 -0.32 -14.81 -13.20
CA ILE A 243 0.20 -16.09 -12.72
C ILE A 243 1.57 -16.41 -13.36
N ASP A 244 1.70 -16.21 -14.66
CA ASP A 244 2.93 -16.56 -15.39
C ASP A 244 4.09 -15.66 -14.96
N HIS A 245 3.83 -14.35 -14.80
CA HIS A 245 4.83 -13.42 -14.30
C HIS A 245 5.25 -13.76 -12.87
N SER A 246 4.30 -14.05 -11.98
CA SER A 246 4.61 -14.40 -10.59
C SER A 246 5.46 -15.67 -10.47
N LEU A 247 5.19 -16.68 -11.31
CA LEU A 247 6.02 -17.89 -11.40
C LEU A 247 7.41 -17.59 -11.98
N ALA A 248 7.51 -16.71 -12.96
CA ALA A 248 8.80 -16.30 -13.53
C ALA A 248 9.66 -15.54 -12.48
N VAL A 249 9.06 -14.65 -11.70
CA VAL A 249 9.75 -13.94 -10.61
C VAL A 249 10.22 -14.92 -9.53
N ALA A 250 9.37 -15.85 -9.07
CA ALA A 250 9.77 -16.89 -8.11
C ALA A 250 10.94 -17.72 -8.61
N LYS A 251 10.90 -18.16 -9.89
CA LYS A 251 12.02 -18.86 -10.52
C LYS A 251 13.29 -18.01 -10.56
N ALA A 252 13.18 -16.72 -10.88
CA ALA A 252 14.32 -15.81 -10.92
C ALA A 252 14.96 -15.64 -9.52
N PHE A 253 14.17 -15.60 -8.44
CA PHE A 253 14.70 -15.59 -7.07
C PHE A 253 15.54 -16.83 -6.79
N THR A 254 15.01 -18.02 -7.12
CA THR A 254 15.75 -19.29 -6.96
C THR A 254 17.05 -19.30 -7.76
N VAL A 255 17.00 -18.91 -9.04
CA VAL A 255 18.18 -18.90 -9.93
C VAL A 255 19.23 -17.90 -9.47
N ALA A 256 18.82 -16.73 -8.98
CA ALA A 256 19.71 -15.69 -8.45
C ALA A 256 20.30 -16.03 -7.07
N GLY A 257 19.74 -17.03 -6.38
CA GLY A 257 20.21 -17.41 -5.03
C GLY A 257 19.73 -16.47 -3.94
N VAL A 258 18.57 -15.82 -4.09
CA VAL A 258 17.94 -15.05 -3.00
C VAL A 258 17.69 -15.98 -1.83
N SER A 259 18.21 -15.63 -0.64
CA SER A 259 18.22 -16.53 0.51
C SER A 259 17.30 -16.13 1.66
N ILE A 260 16.85 -14.86 1.69
CA ILE A 260 15.94 -14.37 2.72
C ILE A 260 14.48 -14.66 2.37
N PRO A 261 13.62 -14.96 3.37
CA PRO A 261 12.20 -15.20 3.13
C PRO A 261 11.48 -13.94 2.64
N TRP A 262 10.35 -14.16 1.97
CA TRP A 262 9.52 -13.09 1.46
C TRP A 262 8.02 -13.38 1.60
N GLY A 263 7.20 -12.35 1.42
CA GLY A 263 5.76 -12.41 1.42
C GLY A 263 5.14 -11.37 0.52
N GLY A 264 3.82 -11.39 0.40
CA GLY A 264 3.09 -10.41 -0.40
C GLY A 264 1.58 -10.60 -0.34
N PHE A 265 0.86 -9.68 -0.99
CA PHE A 265 -0.59 -9.77 -1.16
C PHE A 265 -0.95 -10.68 -2.33
N PHE A 266 -1.87 -11.61 -2.09
CA PHE A 266 -2.38 -12.56 -3.07
C PHE A 266 -3.90 -12.48 -3.19
N ALA A 267 -4.40 -12.73 -4.39
CA ALA A 267 -5.81 -13.03 -4.58
C ALA A 267 -6.00 -14.56 -4.53
N PRO A 268 -7.03 -15.10 -3.85
CA PRO A 268 -7.27 -16.54 -3.82
C PRO A 268 -7.99 -17.01 -5.10
N VAL A 269 -7.37 -16.71 -6.26
CA VAL A 269 -7.83 -17.13 -7.59
C VAL A 269 -7.39 -18.54 -7.89
N ARG A 270 -7.95 -19.16 -8.93
CA ARG A 270 -7.49 -20.45 -9.44
C ARG A 270 -6.09 -20.35 -10.02
N HIS A 271 -5.26 -21.29 -9.65
CA HIS A 271 -3.88 -21.43 -10.17
C HIS A 271 -3.51 -22.92 -10.29
N PRO A 272 -2.40 -23.25 -10.97
CA PRO A 272 -1.91 -24.62 -11.07
C PRO A 272 -1.69 -25.24 -9.68
N ALA A 273 -1.93 -26.55 -9.54
CA ALA A 273 -1.79 -27.25 -8.25
C ALA A 273 -0.38 -27.13 -7.64
N SER A 274 0.66 -27.00 -8.46
CA SER A 274 2.05 -26.79 -8.02
C SER A 274 2.42 -25.34 -7.78
N TYR A 275 1.46 -24.40 -7.81
CA TYR A 275 1.77 -22.98 -7.73
C TYR A 275 2.46 -22.62 -6.42
N PHE A 276 1.84 -22.91 -5.28
CA PHE A 276 2.39 -22.55 -3.97
C PHE A 276 3.62 -23.35 -3.58
N SER A 277 3.76 -24.62 -4.03
CA SER A 277 5.02 -25.34 -3.81
C SER A 277 6.20 -24.66 -4.50
N LYS A 278 6.02 -24.21 -5.76
CA LYS A 278 7.06 -23.45 -6.48
C LYS A 278 7.37 -22.10 -5.82
N MET A 279 6.35 -21.45 -5.26
CA MET A 279 6.55 -20.21 -4.49
C MET A 279 7.34 -20.48 -3.21
N ALA A 280 7.01 -21.53 -2.46
CA ALA A 280 7.75 -21.95 -1.27
C ALA A 280 9.21 -22.29 -1.59
N ASP A 281 9.46 -23.00 -2.69
CA ASP A 281 10.82 -23.31 -3.18
C ASP A 281 11.66 -22.06 -3.46
N SER A 282 11.02 -20.91 -3.74
CA SER A 282 11.67 -19.61 -3.96
C SER A 282 11.83 -18.75 -2.70
N GLY A 283 11.47 -19.30 -1.54
CA GLY A 283 11.56 -18.60 -0.25
C GLY A 283 10.29 -17.84 0.17
N LEU A 284 9.15 -18.00 -0.52
CA LEU A 284 7.88 -17.48 -0.02
C LEU A 284 7.58 -18.09 1.35
N ALA A 285 7.35 -17.27 2.36
CA ALA A 285 7.01 -17.70 3.71
C ALA A 285 5.57 -17.33 4.10
N HIS A 286 5.08 -16.20 3.60
CA HIS A 286 3.80 -15.64 4.00
C HIS A 286 2.95 -15.27 2.80
N VAL A 287 1.66 -15.66 2.87
CA VAL A 287 0.62 -15.32 1.89
C VAL A 287 -0.46 -14.52 2.58
N GLU A 288 -0.69 -13.29 2.12
CA GLU A 288 -1.76 -12.43 2.63
C GLU A 288 -2.90 -12.35 1.60
N PHE A 289 -3.97 -13.10 1.84
CA PHE A 289 -5.10 -13.19 0.93
C PHE A 289 -6.11 -12.05 1.14
N GLY A 290 -6.35 -11.24 0.09
CA GLY A 290 -7.49 -10.32 0.00
C GLY A 290 -8.78 -11.10 -0.27
N THR A 291 -9.26 -11.82 0.74
CA THR A 291 -10.46 -12.69 0.67
C THR A 291 -11.74 -11.90 0.69
N GLU A 292 -11.81 -10.87 1.54
CA GLU A 292 -12.88 -9.93 1.80
C GLU A 292 -14.16 -10.56 2.37
N SER A 293 -14.64 -11.69 1.85
CA SER A 293 -15.82 -12.39 2.33
C SER A 293 -15.78 -13.87 1.98
N LEU A 294 -16.48 -14.69 2.74
CA LEU A 294 -16.79 -16.08 2.43
C LEU A 294 -18.30 -16.27 2.21
N SER A 295 -19.05 -15.20 1.94
CA SER A 295 -20.39 -15.25 1.38
C SER A 295 -20.34 -15.14 -0.14
N ALA A 296 -20.98 -16.10 -0.83
CA ALA A 296 -21.00 -16.13 -2.28
C ALA A 296 -21.71 -14.90 -2.89
N SER A 297 -22.70 -14.34 -2.22
CA SER A 297 -23.38 -13.11 -2.64
C SER A 297 -22.46 -11.91 -2.50
N MET A 298 -21.73 -11.78 -1.38
CA MET A 298 -20.85 -10.66 -1.13
C MET A 298 -19.65 -10.64 -2.07
N LEU A 299 -19.03 -11.79 -2.38
CA LEU A 299 -17.96 -11.86 -3.38
C LEU A 299 -18.42 -11.35 -4.76
N ARG A 300 -19.65 -11.68 -5.17
CA ARG A 300 -20.23 -11.14 -6.42
C ARG A 300 -20.45 -9.62 -6.33
N THR A 301 -21.03 -9.14 -5.24
CA THR A 301 -21.24 -7.70 -5.02
C THR A 301 -19.93 -6.93 -5.02
N TYR A 302 -18.89 -7.46 -4.39
CA TYR A 302 -17.56 -6.84 -4.39
C TYR A 302 -16.80 -6.97 -5.71
N HIS A 303 -17.37 -7.65 -6.72
CA HIS A 303 -16.74 -7.96 -8.00
C HIS A 303 -15.40 -8.69 -7.84
N LYS A 304 -15.35 -9.64 -6.89
CA LYS A 304 -14.14 -10.46 -6.73
C LYS A 304 -13.99 -11.46 -7.87
N PRO A 305 -12.76 -11.69 -8.39
CA PRO A 305 -12.53 -12.58 -9.53
C PRO A 305 -12.49 -14.08 -9.15
N PHE A 306 -13.00 -14.44 -7.98
CA PHE A 306 -12.98 -15.82 -7.44
C PHE A 306 -14.26 -16.11 -6.65
N ALA A 307 -14.54 -17.39 -6.46
CA ALA A 307 -15.64 -17.89 -5.64
C ALA A 307 -15.12 -18.44 -4.30
N VAL A 308 -16.04 -18.72 -3.36
CA VAL A 308 -15.70 -19.27 -2.02
C VAL A 308 -14.90 -20.57 -2.12
N GLY A 309 -15.25 -21.47 -3.07
CA GLY A 309 -14.49 -22.70 -3.31
C GLY A 309 -13.06 -22.48 -3.80
N ASP A 310 -12.80 -21.39 -4.54
CA ASP A 310 -11.45 -21.02 -4.97
C ASP A 310 -10.61 -20.55 -3.77
N VAL A 311 -11.22 -19.83 -2.80
CA VAL A 311 -10.57 -19.43 -1.55
C VAL A 311 -10.09 -20.65 -0.77
N PHE A 312 -10.97 -21.64 -0.58
CA PHE A 312 -10.62 -22.87 0.15
C PHE A 312 -9.51 -23.65 -0.56
N THR A 313 -9.58 -23.73 -1.89
CA THR A 313 -8.56 -24.42 -2.69
C THR A 313 -7.21 -23.72 -2.58
N ALA A 314 -7.16 -22.39 -2.75
CA ALA A 314 -5.94 -21.61 -2.66
C ALA A 314 -5.33 -21.67 -1.25
N HIS A 315 -6.17 -21.56 -0.21
CA HIS A 315 -5.76 -21.69 1.17
C HIS A 315 -5.13 -23.06 1.44
N GLN A 316 -5.83 -24.17 1.09
CA GLN A 316 -5.33 -25.51 1.35
C GLN A 316 -4.00 -25.78 0.63
N GLN A 317 -3.87 -25.34 -0.62
CA GLN A 317 -2.61 -25.48 -1.37
C GLN A 317 -1.46 -24.68 -0.76
N ALA A 318 -1.73 -23.50 -0.18
CA ALA A 318 -0.71 -22.73 0.55
C ALA A 318 -0.28 -23.46 1.82
N ILE A 319 -1.23 -23.98 2.61
CA ILE A 319 -0.92 -24.74 3.84
C ILE A 319 -0.18 -26.04 3.53
N ASP A 320 -0.58 -26.77 2.47
CA ASP A 320 0.09 -28.00 2.04
C ASP A 320 1.53 -27.76 1.55
N ALA A 321 1.81 -26.54 1.05
CA ALA A 321 3.15 -26.10 0.70
C ALA A 321 3.97 -25.60 1.91
N GLY A 322 3.43 -25.67 3.13
CA GLY A 322 4.10 -25.23 4.36
C GLY A 322 4.13 -23.72 4.59
N LEU A 323 3.30 -22.96 3.85
CA LEU A 323 3.26 -21.51 3.96
C LEU A 323 2.37 -21.06 5.14
N HIS A 324 2.69 -19.92 5.71
CA HIS A 324 1.79 -19.21 6.61
C HIS A 324 0.79 -18.37 5.79
N ALA A 325 -0.49 -18.44 6.15
CA ALA A 325 -1.54 -17.71 5.46
C ALA A 325 -2.29 -16.76 6.41
N ALA A 326 -2.59 -15.55 5.93
CA ALA A 326 -3.55 -14.66 6.55
C ALA A 326 -4.68 -14.35 5.56
N HIS A 327 -5.89 -14.17 6.08
CA HIS A 327 -7.05 -13.75 5.30
C HIS A 327 -7.59 -12.43 5.83
N TYR A 328 -7.76 -11.47 4.93
CA TYR A 328 -8.37 -10.18 5.22
C TYR A 328 -9.83 -10.21 4.82
N PHE A 329 -10.71 -9.81 5.75
CA PHE A 329 -12.15 -9.68 5.56
C PHE A 329 -12.54 -8.20 5.61
N LEU A 330 -13.45 -7.83 4.73
CA LEU A 330 -13.99 -6.48 4.61
C LEU A 330 -15.50 -6.56 4.68
N MET A 331 -16.09 -6.18 5.81
CA MET A 331 -17.49 -6.35 6.12
C MET A 331 -18.25 -5.04 6.16
N GLY A 332 -19.57 -5.09 5.96
CA GLY A 332 -20.46 -3.93 5.99
C GLY A 332 -20.63 -3.25 4.62
N GLY A 333 -20.30 -3.94 3.54
CA GLY A 333 -20.47 -3.43 2.17
C GLY A 333 -21.90 -3.51 1.64
N PRO A 334 -22.14 -3.04 0.39
CA PRO A 334 -23.44 -3.06 -0.25
C PRO A 334 -24.07 -4.46 -0.23
N GLY A 335 -25.32 -4.56 0.24
CA GLY A 335 -26.06 -5.82 0.33
C GLY A 335 -25.67 -6.71 1.51
N GLU A 336 -24.76 -6.29 2.40
CA GLU A 336 -24.43 -7.04 3.62
C GLU A 336 -25.64 -7.15 4.54
N SER A 337 -25.77 -8.29 5.22
CA SER A 337 -26.82 -8.60 6.16
C SER A 337 -26.31 -9.55 7.24
N ALA A 338 -27.08 -9.74 8.31
CA ALA A 338 -26.73 -10.73 9.34
C ALA A 338 -26.54 -12.15 8.76
N ALA A 339 -27.33 -12.51 7.74
CA ALA A 339 -27.21 -13.81 7.08
C ALA A 339 -25.87 -13.96 6.31
N THR A 340 -25.43 -12.92 5.56
CA THR A 340 -24.15 -12.97 4.81
C THR A 340 -22.94 -12.92 5.72
N VAL A 341 -23.01 -12.15 6.81
CA VAL A 341 -21.99 -12.16 7.87
C VAL A 341 -21.89 -13.53 8.50
N THR A 342 -23.02 -14.13 8.90
CA THR A 342 -23.05 -15.48 9.49
C THR A 342 -22.53 -16.53 8.52
N GLU A 343 -22.92 -16.49 7.23
CA GLU A 343 -22.38 -17.37 6.18
C GLU A 343 -20.85 -17.29 6.11
N SER A 344 -20.29 -16.07 6.12
CA SER A 344 -18.84 -15.86 6.12
C SER A 344 -18.19 -16.42 7.39
N LEU A 345 -18.78 -16.16 8.56
CA LEU A 345 -18.27 -16.63 9.86
C LEU A 345 -18.39 -18.15 10.04
N ASP A 346 -19.40 -18.81 9.46
CA ASP A 346 -19.48 -20.26 9.42
C ASP A 346 -18.39 -20.86 8.54
N ASN A 347 -18.12 -20.22 7.41
CA ASN A 347 -17.14 -20.67 6.44
C ASN A 347 -15.68 -20.49 6.90
N ILE A 348 -15.36 -19.58 7.85
CA ILE A 348 -13.99 -19.46 8.38
C ILE A 348 -13.50 -20.73 9.06
N GLU A 349 -14.35 -21.61 9.52
CA GLU A 349 -13.96 -22.87 10.15
C GLU A 349 -13.26 -23.83 9.18
N ASN A 350 -13.39 -23.60 7.88
CA ASN A 350 -12.64 -24.32 6.84
C ASN A 350 -11.23 -23.78 6.62
N LEU A 351 -10.89 -22.62 7.20
CA LEU A 351 -9.57 -22.00 7.11
C LEU A 351 -8.75 -22.32 8.37
N ARG A 352 -8.03 -23.43 8.32
CA ARG A 352 -7.20 -23.89 9.44
C ARG A 352 -5.76 -23.34 9.34
N LYS A 353 -5.07 -23.24 10.47
CA LYS A 353 -3.66 -22.77 10.52
C LYS A 353 -3.47 -21.41 9.84
N THR A 354 -4.31 -20.44 10.17
CA THR A 354 -4.33 -19.12 9.55
C THR A 354 -4.62 -18.02 10.56
N VAL A 355 -4.34 -16.80 10.19
CA VAL A 355 -4.80 -15.60 10.91
C VAL A 355 -5.88 -14.91 10.10
N LEU A 356 -6.93 -14.45 10.76
CA LEU A 356 -8.09 -13.80 10.16
C LEU A 356 -8.17 -12.35 10.66
N PHE A 357 -8.15 -11.40 9.73
CA PHE A 357 -8.30 -9.98 10.01
C PHE A 357 -9.68 -9.52 9.55
N PHE A 358 -10.45 -8.88 10.44
CA PHE A 358 -11.80 -8.38 10.14
C PHE A 358 -11.82 -6.85 10.19
N PHE A 359 -12.02 -6.23 9.03
CA PHE A 359 -12.24 -4.80 8.90
C PHE A 359 -13.73 -4.54 8.66
N ILE A 360 -14.33 -3.65 9.45
CA ILE A 360 -15.77 -3.39 9.43
C ILE A 360 -16.01 -1.94 9.02
N GLY A 361 -16.76 -1.77 7.92
CA GLY A 361 -16.90 -0.50 7.21
C GLY A 361 -15.91 -0.38 6.06
N ILE A 362 -16.39 0.09 4.91
CA ILE A 362 -15.58 0.19 3.69
C ILE A 362 -15.33 1.66 3.36
N ARG A 363 -14.07 2.06 3.32
CA ARG A 363 -13.67 3.42 2.97
C ARG A 363 -14.19 3.79 1.57
N ILE A 364 -14.93 4.88 1.46
CA ILE A 364 -15.43 5.39 0.17
C ILE A 364 -14.35 6.27 -0.46
N TYR A 365 -13.87 5.86 -1.62
CA TYR A 365 -12.94 6.64 -2.43
C TYR A 365 -13.62 7.15 -3.71
N PRO A 366 -13.36 8.38 -4.15
CA PRO A 366 -13.95 8.91 -5.37
C PRO A 366 -13.58 8.04 -6.58
N ARG A 367 -14.42 8.05 -7.61
CA ARG A 367 -14.24 7.31 -8.86
C ARG A 367 -14.33 5.78 -8.74
N THR A 368 -14.53 5.22 -7.56
CA THR A 368 -14.80 3.79 -7.37
C THR A 368 -16.28 3.47 -7.64
N ALA A 369 -16.61 2.21 -7.94
CA ALA A 369 -18.01 1.80 -8.07
C ALA A 369 -18.76 1.97 -6.73
N LEU A 370 -18.10 1.73 -5.60
CA LEU A 370 -18.65 1.97 -4.26
C LEU A 370 -19.06 3.43 -4.04
N TYR A 371 -18.31 4.38 -4.59
CA TYR A 371 -18.66 5.80 -4.53
C TYR A 371 -20.00 6.07 -5.25
N SER A 372 -20.18 5.50 -6.45
CA SER A 372 -21.44 5.64 -7.18
C SER A 372 -22.61 4.99 -6.44
N ILE A 373 -22.41 3.79 -5.89
CA ILE A 373 -23.42 3.11 -5.06
C ILE A 373 -23.80 3.98 -3.86
N ALA A 374 -22.82 4.53 -3.16
CA ALA A 374 -23.06 5.37 -1.98
C ALA A 374 -23.81 6.68 -2.32
N LEU A 375 -23.58 7.26 -3.51
CA LEU A 375 -24.35 8.40 -4.01
C LEU A 375 -25.79 7.99 -4.33
N ASP A 376 -26.00 6.91 -5.07
CA ASP A 376 -27.31 6.42 -5.50
C ASP A 376 -28.18 6.04 -4.28
N GLU A 377 -27.58 5.53 -3.22
CA GLU A 377 -28.24 5.21 -1.95
C GLU A 377 -28.38 6.40 -1.00
N GLY A 378 -27.89 7.59 -1.36
CA GLY A 378 -27.96 8.78 -0.54
C GLY A 378 -27.10 8.77 0.72
N LYS A 379 -26.11 7.87 0.82
CA LYS A 379 -25.18 7.78 1.96
C LYS A 379 -24.15 8.91 1.96
N ILE A 380 -23.84 9.44 0.79
CA ILE A 380 -23.02 10.61 0.56
C ILE A 380 -23.69 11.50 -0.51
N THR A 381 -23.20 12.73 -0.62
CA THR A 381 -23.56 13.64 -1.72
C THR A 381 -22.32 14.02 -2.51
N THR A 382 -22.49 14.69 -3.65
CA THR A 382 -21.37 15.22 -4.44
C THR A 382 -20.50 16.21 -3.66
N ASP A 383 -21.07 16.86 -2.65
CA ASP A 383 -20.41 17.86 -1.81
C ASP A 383 -19.76 17.24 -0.55
N THR A 384 -19.90 15.94 -0.36
CA THR A 384 -19.27 15.25 0.79
C THR A 384 -17.74 15.38 0.71
N ASN A 385 -17.13 15.93 1.77
CA ASN A 385 -15.68 16.04 1.86
C ASN A 385 -15.03 14.69 2.12
N LEU A 386 -14.53 14.06 1.07
CA LEU A 386 -13.86 12.75 1.15
C LEU A 386 -12.38 12.85 1.57
N LEU A 387 -11.81 14.04 1.79
CA LEU A 387 -10.53 14.15 2.49
C LEU A 387 -10.66 13.68 3.94
N GLU A 388 -11.84 13.87 4.55
CA GLU A 388 -12.20 13.20 5.79
C GLU A 388 -12.59 11.73 5.50
N PRO A 389 -12.19 10.78 6.37
CA PRO A 389 -12.54 9.38 6.17
C PRO A 389 -14.04 9.13 6.28
N VAL A 390 -14.71 8.81 5.17
CA VAL A 390 -16.12 8.40 5.12
C VAL A 390 -16.20 6.94 4.76
N PHE A 391 -16.94 6.17 5.56
CA PHE A 391 -17.07 4.72 5.39
C PHE A 391 -18.48 4.34 4.99
N TYR A 392 -18.58 3.45 4.01
CA TYR A 392 -19.83 2.81 3.65
C TYR A 392 -20.24 1.80 4.72
N GLN A 393 -21.52 1.79 5.04
CA GLN A 393 -22.15 0.79 5.88
C GLN A 393 -23.48 0.35 5.25
N ALA A 394 -23.75 -0.94 5.28
CA ALA A 394 -24.98 -1.51 4.76
C ALA A 394 -26.19 -1.05 5.58
N ASP A 395 -27.36 -0.89 4.93
CA ASP A 395 -28.61 -0.50 5.63
C ASP A 395 -29.19 -1.65 6.47
N ASN A 396 -28.97 -2.89 6.01
CA ASN A 396 -29.57 -4.08 6.63
C ASN A 396 -28.85 -4.55 7.90
N ILE A 397 -27.65 -4.02 8.18
CA ILE A 397 -26.87 -4.36 9.36
C ILE A 397 -25.90 -3.22 9.71
N GLY A 398 -25.99 -2.72 10.93
CA GLY A 398 -25.07 -1.71 11.43
C GLY A 398 -23.72 -2.30 11.83
N ARG A 399 -22.72 -1.43 11.93
CA ARG A 399 -21.37 -1.78 12.32
C ARG A 399 -21.32 -2.55 13.65
N GLU A 400 -21.96 -2.04 14.69
CA GLU A 400 -22.01 -2.66 16.03
C GLU A 400 -22.54 -4.10 15.96
N ALA A 401 -23.62 -4.33 15.18
CA ALA A 401 -24.17 -5.66 15.01
C ALA A 401 -23.22 -6.64 14.30
N ILE A 402 -22.40 -6.14 13.35
CA ILE A 402 -21.35 -6.95 12.72
C ILE A 402 -20.23 -7.25 13.74
N GLU A 403 -19.81 -6.26 14.52
CA GLU A 403 -18.80 -6.42 15.57
C GLU A 403 -19.26 -7.45 16.62
N ASP A 404 -20.53 -7.43 17.01
CA ASP A 404 -21.12 -8.40 17.94
C ASP A 404 -21.14 -9.82 17.36
N LEU A 405 -21.56 -9.98 16.11
CA LEU A 405 -21.54 -11.27 15.42
C LEU A 405 -20.12 -11.83 15.30
N VAL A 406 -19.17 -11.00 14.89
CA VAL A 406 -17.76 -11.39 14.78
C VAL A 406 -17.22 -11.77 16.16
N SER A 407 -17.36 -10.91 17.18
CA SER A 407 -16.83 -11.15 18.52
C SER A 407 -17.45 -12.39 19.17
N THR A 408 -18.74 -12.63 19.00
CA THR A 408 -19.44 -13.83 19.48
C THR A 408 -18.89 -15.08 18.82
N ARG A 409 -18.65 -15.05 17.48
CA ARG A 409 -18.16 -16.21 16.73
C ARG A 409 -16.70 -16.52 17.00
N VAL A 410 -15.85 -15.50 17.03
CA VAL A 410 -14.39 -15.70 17.21
C VAL A 410 -14.03 -15.91 18.68
N GLY A 411 -14.81 -15.37 19.61
CA GLY A 411 -14.56 -15.49 21.05
C GLY A 411 -13.15 -15.01 21.42
N ASN A 412 -12.42 -15.84 22.19
CA ASN A 412 -11.05 -15.55 22.62
C ASN A 412 -9.98 -16.13 21.66
N ARG A 413 -10.30 -16.36 20.39
CA ARG A 413 -9.34 -16.88 19.41
C ARG A 413 -8.30 -15.82 19.10
N ILE A 414 -7.03 -16.05 19.47
CA ILE A 414 -5.93 -15.09 19.26
C ILE A 414 -5.58 -14.90 17.78
N ASN A 415 -5.90 -15.87 16.93
CA ASN A 415 -5.69 -15.80 15.49
C ASN A 415 -6.82 -15.09 14.73
N CYS A 416 -7.74 -14.42 15.45
CA CYS A 416 -8.79 -13.59 14.89
C CYS A 416 -8.62 -12.16 15.42
N VAL A 417 -8.36 -11.22 14.52
CA VAL A 417 -8.03 -9.83 14.85
C VAL A 417 -9.10 -8.93 14.24
N VAL A 418 -9.72 -8.06 15.03
CA VAL A 418 -10.65 -7.05 14.54
C VAL A 418 -9.90 -5.73 14.39
N GLY A 419 -9.98 -5.14 13.20
CA GLY A 419 -9.18 -3.97 12.82
C GLY A 419 -7.66 -4.24 12.82
N SER A 420 -6.89 -3.24 13.18
CA SER A 420 -5.42 -3.32 13.30
C SER A 420 -4.94 -3.93 14.64
N GLY A 421 -5.86 -4.34 15.52
CA GLY A 421 -5.56 -4.83 16.87
C GLY A 421 -5.29 -3.72 17.90
N GLY A 422 -5.44 -2.47 17.53
CA GLY A 422 -5.39 -1.30 18.42
C GLY A 422 -4.04 -1.12 19.14
N SER A 423 -4.04 -0.35 20.24
CA SER A 423 -2.84 0.01 21.02
C SER A 423 -2.15 -1.18 21.68
N MET A 424 -2.90 -2.22 22.08
CA MET A 424 -2.29 -3.45 22.65
C MET A 424 -1.52 -4.23 21.58
N GLY A 425 -2.02 -4.28 20.36
CA GLY A 425 -1.31 -4.87 19.23
C GLY A 425 0.01 -4.15 18.96
N ALA A 426 -0.01 -2.82 18.89
CA ALA A 426 1.16 -1.99 18.69
C ALA A 426 2.25 -2.22 19.73
N ALA A 427 1.90 -2.24 21.03
CA ALA A 427 2.84 -2.49 22.12
C ALA A 427 3.42 -3.91 22.06
N THR A 428 2.66 -4.88 21.61
CA THR A 428 3.15 -6.26 21.46
C THR A 428 4.12 -6.37 20.29
N VAL A 429 3.80 -5.77 19.14
CA VAL A 429 4.67 -5.72 17.96
C VAL A 429 5.99 -5.04 18.32
N SER A 430 5.97 -3.88 18.98
CA SER A 430 7.19 -3.19 19.40
C SER A 430 8.09 -4.10 20.26
N ARG A 431 7.53 -4.77 21.28
CA ARG A 431 8.29 -5.70 22.13
C ARG A 431 8.87 -6.90 21.35
N MET A 432 8.19 -7.36 20.31
CA MET A 432 8.71 -8.42 19.45
C MET A 432 9.89 -7.93 18.60
N HIS A 433 9.78 -6.75 18.00
CA HIS A 433 10.89 -6.14 17.27
C HIS A 433 12.10 -5.91 18.17
N ASP A 434 11.91 -5.41 19.39
CA ASP A 434 12.98 -5.21 20.37
C ASP A 434 13.69 -6.53 20.75
N ARG A 435 13.00 -7.66 20.62
CA ARG A 435 13.57 -9.01 20.81
C ARG A 435 14.17 -9.61 19.54
N GLY A 436 14.22 -8.85 18.43
CA GLY A 436 14.82 -9.27 17.18
C GLY A 436 13.93 -10.15 16.28
N TYR A 437 12.62 -10.20 16.54
CA TYR A 437 11.70 -10.87 15.62
C TYR A 437 11.61 -10.09 14.32
N THR A 438 11.53 -10.81 13.19
CA THR A 438 11.51 -10.25 11.84
C THR A 438 10.29 -10.73 11.07
N GLY A 439 9.93 -10.02 9.98
CA GLY A 439 8.77 -10.33 9.14
C GLY A 439 7.48 -9.70 9.66
N PRO A 440 6.32 -10.10 9.12
CA PRO A 440 5.02 -9.47 9.40
C PRO A 440 4.46 -9.75 10.80
N LEU A 441 5.05 -10.66 11.57
CA LEU A 441 4.75 -11.04 12.95
C LEU A 441 3.39 -11.68 13.21
N TRP A 442 2.40 -11.53 12.33
CA TRP A 442 1.07 -12.13 12.56
C TRP A 442 1.10 -13.67 12.55
N GLU A 443 2.11 -14.29 11.94
CA GLU A 443 2.28 -15.74 11.95
C GLU A 443 2.40 -16.33 13.36
N TYR A 444 2.87 -15.56 14.34
CA TYR A 444 2.94 -15.98 15.75
C TYR A 444 1.56 -16.12 16.42
N LEU A 445 0.50 -15.68 15.76
CA LEU A 445 -0.88 -15.91 16.18
C LEU A 445 -1.46 -17.23 15.63
N ILE A 446 -0.77 -17.91 14.71
CA ILE A 446 -1.20 -19.18 14.14
C ILE A 446 -1.12 -20.26 15.22
N ARG A 447 -2.17 -21.06 15.35
CA ARG A 447 -2.27 -22.21 16.24
C ARG A 447 -2.48 -23.50 15.48
#